data_189dc1e867fe99f4fdd2073e2c1823e8
#
_entry.id   189dc1e867fe99f4fdd2073e2c1823e8
#
_cell.length_a   1.000
_cell.length_b   1.000
_cell.length_c   1.000
_cell.angle_alpha   90.00
_cell.angle_beta   90.00
_cell.angle_gamma   90.00
#
_symmetry.space_group_name_H-M   'P 1'
#
loop_
_entity.id
_entity.type
_entity.pdbx_description
1 polymer ?
#
loop_
_entity_poly.entity_id
_entity_poly.type
_entity_poly.pdbx_seq_one_letter_code
_entity_poly.pdbx_strand_id
1 'polypeptide(L)'
;MTLIVAMANDSVALLVADRGVTQGRTVLDEEFNKVTVLFCKDARLSAAFTGLATFNDFNTSEWIAETLYEICEQTPDVQSIIVALEERAGAKFAALAAEDRRLTIVLCGFVYSGAVPESRIYIMSNFDHGPHVPGVFTTRSIGAPGQTLLETAGQSALIPASTVETLRGLIAAARSPTELVRYTVRHLQNAAKHATSLNKIGERCTGVIIRSAVNSSITTTYHTPRNANRAYGPNVVCAQSMISLGSEVMASSILAGPEIRKKDLCWCGSGTQFKHCHMRKYGGIYMRHSAWKRPLVLIIRTQREEGWPSGHVFTVQSGYE
;
A
#
# COMPACT_ATOMS: atom_id res chain seq x y z
N MET A 1 -7.15 -1.96 -15.91
CA MET A 1 -5.93 -1.16 -15.66
C MET A 1 -6.14 -0.33 -14.41
N THR A 2 -5.10 0.20 -13.82
CA THR A 2 -5.11 0.92 -12.55
C THR A 2 -4.44 2.27 -12.74
N LEU A 3 -4.69 3.19 -11.85
CA LEU A 3 -3.93 4.43 -11.72
C LEU A 3 -3.26 4.46 -10.34
N ILE A 4 -1.94 4.55 -10.34
CA ILE A 4 -1.11 4.63 -9.16
C ILE A 4 -0.40 5.98 -9.14
N VAL A 5 -0.37 6.61 -7.99
CA VAL A 5 0.46 7.80 -7.72
C VAL A 5 1.34 7.50 -6.51
N ALA A 6 2.64 7.55 -6.71
CA ALA A 6 3.65 7.41 -5.68
C ALA A 6 4.43 8.71 -5.55
N MET A 7 4.62 9.20 -4.33
CA MET A 7 5.37 10.42 -4.08
C MET A 7 6.11 10.34 -2.75
N ALA A 8 7.27 10.96 -2.68
CA ALA A 8 8.06 10.98 -1.45
C ALA A 8 8.95 12.22 -1.37
N ASN A 9 9.31 12.58 -0.13
CA ASN A 9 10.39 13.51 0.22
C ASN A 9 11.12 12.94 1.45
N ASP A 10 12.03 13.69 2.06
CA ASP A 10 12.82 13.24 3.21
C ASP A 10 11.98 12.91 4.46
N SER A 11 10.74 13.35 4.55
CA SER A 11 9.91 13.18 5.75
C SER A 11 8.73 12.25 5.58
N VAL A 12 8.22 12.10 4.37
CA VAL A 12 7.01 11.30 4.09
C VAL A 12 7.08 10.64 2.72
N ALA A 13 6.60 9.40 2.65
CA ALA A 13 6.33 8.67 1.41
C ALA A 13 4.84 8.32 1.37
N LEU A 14 4.24 8.48 0.21
CA LEU A 14 2.81 8.32 -0.05
C LEU A 14 2.62 7.45 -1.28
N LEU A 15 1.69 6.50 -1.20
CA LEU A 15 1.23 5.73 -2.35
C LEU A 15 -0.29 5.72 -2.35
N VAL A 16 -0.89 6.07 -3.48
CA VAL A 16 -2.34 6.01 -3.67
C VAL A 16 -2.64 5.20 -4.92
N ALA A 17 -3.51 4.20 -4.80
CA ALA A 17 -3.95 3.36 -5.91
C ALA A 17 -5.46 3.20 -5.91
N ASP A 18 -6.08 3.15 -7.11
CA ASP A 18 -7.47 2.74 -7.23
C ASP A 18 -7.64 1.25 -6.99
N ARG A 19 -8.87 0.84 -6.69
CA ARG A 19 -9.22 -0.55 -6.36
C ARG A 19 -9.98 -1.30 -7.47
N GLY A 20 -10.36 -0.62 -8.54
CA GLY A 20 -11.17 -1.23 -9.59
C GLY A 20 -10.41 -2.26 -10.43
N VAL A 21 -11.01 -3.42 -10.68
CA VAL A 21 -10.58 -4.41 -11.68
C VAL A 21 -11.59 -4.45 -12.80
N THR A 22 -11.08 -4.39 -14.02
CA THR A 22 -11.92 -4.37 -15.22
C THR A 22 -11.42 -5.35 -16.27
N GLN A 23 -12.35 -5.93 -17.01
CA GLN A 23 -12.07 -6.68 -18.24
C GLN A 23 -12.74 -5.96 -19.41
N GLY A 24 -11.95 -5.38 -20.28
CA GLY A 24 -12.45 -4.50 -21.32
C GLY A 24 -13.19 -3.29 -20.72
N ARG A 25 -14.51 -3.20 -20.92
CA ARG A 25 -15.37 -2.16 -20.37
C ARG A 25 -16.19 -2.59 -19.15
N THR A 26 -16.09 -3.87 -18.76
CA THR A 26 -16.85 -4.43 -17.64
C THR A 26 -16.04 -4.31 -16.36
N VAL A 27 -16.65 -3.75 -15.31
CA VAL A 27 -16.09 -3.76 -13.98
C VAL A 27 -16.35 -5.13 -13.38
N LEU A 28 -15.28 -5.84 -13.00
CA LEU A 28 -15.35 -7.15 -12.36
C LEU A 28 -15.40 -7.03 -10.83
N ASP A 29 -14.59 -6.12 -10.28
CA ASP A 29 -14.50 -5.88 -8.85
C ASP A 29 -14.13 -4.41 -8.61
N GLU A 30 -14.86 -3.74 -7.72
CA GLU A 30 -14.60 -2.36 -7.30
C GLU A 30 -13.78 -2.28 -6.00
N GLU A 31 -13.62 -3.40 -5.31
CA GLU A 31 -12.98 -3.49 -3.99
C GLU A 31 -11.68 -4.29 -3.99
N PHE A 32 -11.19 -4.65 -5.17
CA PHE A 32 -9.99 -5.47 -5.30
C PHE A 32 -8.80 -4.83 -4.59
N ASN A 33 -8.10 -5.61 -3.78
CA ASN A 33 -6.90 -5.10 -3.13
C ASN A 33 -5.73 -5.06 -4.12
N LYS A 34 -5.08 -3.91 -4.25
CA LYS A 34 -3.90 -3.72 -5.11
C LYS A 34 -2.68 -3.24 -4.33
N VAL A 35 -2.82 -3.13 -3.02
CA VAL A 35 -1.80 -2.50 -2.17
C VAL A 35 -1.29 -3.50 -1.14
N THR A 36 0.03 -3.57 -1.03
CA THR A 36 0.74 -4.33 -0.01
C THR A 36 1.68 -3.40 0.75
N VAL A 37 1.70 -3.48 2.06
CA VAL A 37 2.68 -2.80 2.92
C VAL A 37 3.76 -3.80 3.30
N LEU A 38 5.02 -3.42 3.12
CA LEU A 38 6.19 -4.24 3.35
C LEU A 38 7.05 -3.66 4.47
N PHE A 39 7.33 -4.49 5.47
CA PHE A 39 8.32 -4.23 6.52
C PHE A 39 9.48 -5.19 6.35
N CYS A 40 10.64 -4.71 6.00
CA CYS A 40 11.88 -5.48 6.00
C CYS A 40 12.90 -4.89 6.97
N LYS A 41 14.05 -5.54 7.12
CA LYS A 41 15.07 -5.18 8.11
C LYS A 41 15.53 -3.71 7.97
N ASP A 42 15.71 -3.28 6.74
CA ASP A 42 16.29 -2.00 6.36
C ASP A 42 15.35 -1.10 5.57
N ALA A 43 14.06 -1.46 5.44
CA ALA A 43 13.12 -0.61 4.72
C ALA A 43 11.67 -0.77 5.20
N ARG A 44 10.87 0.26 4.90
CA ARG A 44 9.42 0.28 4.99
C ARG A 44 8.87 0.80 3.68
N LEU A 45 8.15 -0.03 2.98
CA LEU A 45 7.64 0.26 1.66
C LEU A 45 6.13 0.00 1.59
N SER A 46 5.46 0.70 0.72
CA SER A 46 4.15 0.33 0.18
C SER A 46 4.33 -0.07 -1.27
N ALA A 47 3.72 -1.16 -1.67
CA ALA A 47 3.69 -1.64 -3.04
C ALA A 47 2.28 -1.54 -3.59
N ALA A 48 2.15 -1.15 -4.86
CA ALA A 48 0.91 -1.28 -5.61
C ALA A 48 1.20 -1.75 -7.02
N PHE A 49 0.21 -2.31 -7.69
CA PHE A 49 0.40 -2.81 -9.05
C PHE A 49 -0.68 -2.38 -10.02
N THR A 50 -0.33 -2.36 -11.30
CA THR A 50 -1.21 -2.17 -12.44
C THR A 50 -0.92 -3.20 -13.52
N GLY A 51 -1.90 -3.55 -14.32
CA GLY A 51 -1.82 -4.60 -15.34
C GLY A 51 -2.73 -5.78 -15.02
N LEU A 52 -2.25 -7.00 -15.20
CA LEU A 52 -2.99 -8.22 -14.92
C LEU A 52 -3.33 -8.30 -13.43
N ALA A 53 -4.63 -8.31 -13.11
CA ALA A 53 -5.10 -8.43 -11.73
C ALA A 53 -5.45 -9.88 -11.37
N THR A 54 -6.18 -10.55 -12.26
CA THR A 54 -6.60 -11.95 -12.07
C THR A 54 -6.59 -12.70 -13.40
N PHE A 55 -6.30 -13.99 -13.36
CA PHE A 55 -6.42 -14.89 -14.52
C PHE A 55 -6.64 -16.31 -14.00
N ASN A 56 -7.83 -16.90 -14.29
CA ASN A 56 -8.28 -18.14 -13.69
C ASN A 56 -8.16 -18.06 -12.14
N ASP A 57 -7.46 -19.01 -11.53
CA ASP A 57 -7.21 -19.04 -10.08
C ASP A 57 -6.01 -18.16 -9.65
N PHE A 58 -5.36 -17.45 -10.57
CA PHE A 58 -4.26 -16.56 -10.26
C PHE A 58 -4.76 -15.17 -9.85
N ASN A 59 -4.30 -14.71 -8.69
CA ASN A 59 -4.57 -13.39 -8.12
C ASN A 59 -3.23 -12.66 -7.89
N THR A 60 -2.99 -11.58 -8.62
CA THR A 60 -1.72 -10.83 -8.53
C THR A 60 -1.49 -10.22 -7.16
N SER A 61 -2.55 -9.76 -6.47
CA SER A 61 -2.41 -9.20 -5.13
C SER A 61 -1.92 -10.23 -4.10
N GLU A 62 -2.53 -11.40 -4.11
CA GLU A 62 -2.15 -12.51 -3.24
C GLU A 62 -0.76 -13.00 -3.58
N TRP A 63 -0.48 -13.21 -4.87
CA TRP A 63 0.82 -13.64 -5.34
C TRP A 63 1.95 -12.68 -4.93
N ILE A 64 1.76 -11.35 -5.05
CA ILE A 64 2.75 -10.36 -4.59
C ILE A 64 2.98 -10.50 -3.09
N ALA A 65 1.91 -10.59 -2.29
CA ALA A 65 2.01 -10.68 -0.85
C ALA A 65 2.74 -11.97 -0.40
N GLU A 66 2.36 -13.12 -0.96
CA GLU A 66 2.99 -14.42 -0.68
C GLU A 66 4.45 -14.45 -1.12
N THR A 67 4.74 -13.94 -2.33
CA THR A 67 6.10 -13.88 -2.86
C THR A 67 7.00 -12.99 -1.99
N LEU A 68 6.52 -11.81 -1.61
CA LEU A 68 7.26 -10.93 -0.70
C LEU A 68 7.49 -11.57 0.67
N TYR A 69 6.49 -12.28 1.20
CA TYR A 69 6.62 -13.00 2.47
C TYR A 69 7.73 -14.07 2.39
N GLU A 70 7.70 -14.93 1.39
CA GLU A 70 8.71 -15.98 1.19
C GLU A 70 10.11 -15.41 0.96
N ILE A 71 10.24 -14.31 0.20
CA ILE A 71 11.53 -13.65 -0.02
C ILE A 71 12.05 -13.06 1.30
N CYS A 72 11.20 -12.38 2.06
CA CYS A 72 11.59 -11.76 3.33
C CYS A 72 12.05 -12.76 4.40
N GLU A 73 11.59 -14.00 4.35
CA GLU A 73 12.10 -15.06 5.23
C GLU A 73 13.55 -15.46 4.90
N GLN A 74 13.93 -15.38 3.62
CA GLN A 74 15.23 -15.80 3.12
C GLN A 74 16.22 -14.63 3.06
N THR A 75 15.72 -13.43 2.76
CA THR A 75 16.53 -12.27 2.41
C THR A 75 15.94 -11.03 3.04
N PRO A 76 16.51 -10.50 4.13
CA PRO A 76 15.87 -9.45 4.90
C PRO A 76 16.10 -8.03 4.37
N ASP A 77 17.09 -7.79 3.49
CA ASP A 77 17.40 -6.45 2.96
C ASP A 77 16.61 -6.11 1.69
N VAL A 78 16.28 -4.85 1.53
CA VAL A 78 15.41 -4.37 0.45
C VAL A 78 15.98 -4.61 -0.94
N GLN A 79 17.30 -4.45 -1.14
CA GLN A 79 17.90 -4.60 -2.46
C GLN A 79 17.80 -6.05 -2.96
N SER A 80 18.11 -7.00 -2.09
CA SER A 80 17.97 -8.42 -2.40
C SER A 80 16.50 -8.83 -2.58
N ILE A 81 15.57 -8.22 -1.82
CA ILE A 81 14.13 -8.44 -2.00
C ILE A 81 13.67 -7.97 -3.39
N ILE A 82 14.11 -6.81 -3.85
CA ILE A 82 13.74 -6.28 -5.18
C ILE A 82 14.26 -7.20 -6.29
N VAL A 83 15.53 -7.64 -6.23
CA VAL A 83 16.10 -8.56 -7.21
C VAL A 83 15.35 -9.89 -7.24
N ALA A 84 15.10 -10.50 -6.08
CA ALA A 84 14.37 -11.76 -6.00
C ALA A 84 12.91 -11.64 -6.47
N LEU A 85 12.25 -10.50 -6.20
CA LEU A 85 10.90 -10.24 -6.69
C LEU A 85 10.88 -10.12 -8.22
N GLU A 86 11.87 -9.44 -8.81
CA GLU A 86 12.04 -9.29 -10.27
C GLU A 86 12.19 -10.66 -10.94
N GLU A 87 13.08 -11.52 -10.42
CA GLU A 87 13.29 -12.88 -10.91
C GLU A 87 12.03 -13.74 -10.82
N ARG A 88 11.35 -13.72 -9.68
CA ARG A 88 10.11 -14.48 -9.47
C ARG A 88 8.96 -13.96 -10.34
N ALA A 89 8.88 -12.65 -10.54
CA ALA A 89 7.90 -12.05 -11.46
C ALA A 89 8.16 -12.51 -12.90
N GLY A 90 9.41 -12.51 -13.33
CA GLY A 90 9.82 -13.02 -14.64
C GLY A 90 9.38 -14.46 -14.85
N ALA A 91 9.74 -15.35 -13.93
CA ALA A 91 9.38 -16.76 -14.00
C ALA A 91 7.87 -16.99 -13.98
N LYS A 92 7.14 -16.31 -13.07
CA LYS A 92 5.69 -16.47 -12.94
C LYS A 92 4.95 -16.00 -14.20
N PHE A 93 5.25 -14.81 -14.69
CA PHE A 93 4.55 -14.21 -15.84
C PHE A 93 4.95 -14.84 -17.18
N ALA A 94 6.14 -15.43 -17.30
CA ALA A 94 6.49 -16.29 -18.45
C ALA A 94 5.60 -17.54 -18.52
N ALA A 95 5.29 -18.14 -17.36
CA ALA A 95 4.52 -19.37 -17.27
C ALA A 95 2.98 -19.18 -17.36
N LEU A 96 2.46 -17.95 -17.17
CA LEU A 96 1.03 -17.69 -17.27
C LEU A 96 0.56 -17.81 -18.72
N ALA A 97 -0.59 -18.47 -18.91
CA ALA A 97 -1.23 -18.59 -20.23
C ALA A 97 -2.15 -17.40 -20.59
N ALA A 98 -2.12 -16.32 -19.80
CA ALA A 98 -2.91 -15.12 -20.07
C ALA A 98 -2.45 -14.41 -21.34
N GLU A 99 -3.39 -13.88 -22.13
CA GLU A 99 -3.09 -13.12 -23.34
C GLU A 99 -2.37 -11.79 -23.01
N ASP A 100 -2.91 -11.01 -22.08
CA ASP A 100 -2.26 -9.79 -21.57
C ASP A 100 -1.57 -10.07 -20.23
N ARG A 101 -0.25 -10.14 -20.27
CA ARG A 101 0.62 -10.42 -19.13
C ARG A 101 1.42 -9.21 -18.69
N ARG A 102 0.95 -8.00 -19.02
CA ARG A 102 1.58 -6.77 -18.58
C ARG A 102 1.39 -6.59 -17.08
N LEU A 103 2.47 -6.26 -16.41
CA LEU A 103 2.46 -5.90 -14.98
C LEU A 103 3.50 -4.82 -14.70
N THR A 104 3.09 -3.82 -13.95
CA THR A 104 3.99 -2.87 -13.28
C THR A 104 3.71 -2.91 -11.79
N ILE A 105 4.74 -3.06 -10.99
CA ILE A 105 4.72 -2.96 -9.53
C ILE A 105 5.47 -1.69 -9.15
N VAL A 106 4.84 -0.82 -8.39
CA VAL A 106 5.44 0.40 -7.85
C VAL A 106 5.61 0.23 -6.36
N LEU A 107 6.85 0.36 -5.85
CA LEU A 107 7.12 0.35 -4.42
C LEU A 107 7.59 1.76 -4.02
N CYS A 108 7.07 2.27 -2.90
CA CYS A 108 7.38 3.62 -2.42
C CYS A 108 7.53 3.60 -0.89
N GLY A 109 8.59 4.24 -0.38
CA GLY A 109 8.82 4.33 1.06
C GLY A 109 10.22 4.78 1.43
N PHE A 110 10.72 4.25 2.54
CA PHE A 110 12.03 4.61 3.10
C PHE A 110 12.93 3.39 3.25
N VAL A 111 14.22 3.60 2.93
CA VAL A 111 15.33 2.69 3.18
C VAL A 111 16.19 3.25 4.29
N TYR A 112 16.60 2.40 5.24
CA TYR A 112 17.31 2.75 6.47
C TYR A 112 18.73 2.16 6.51
N SER A 113 19.37 2.01 5.37
CA SER A 113 20.73 1.44 5.27
C SER A 113 21.82 2.41 5.73
N GLY A 114 21.54 3.71 5.78
CA GLY A 114 22.46 4.76 6.20
C GLY A 114 22.06 5.43 7.52
N ALA A 115 22.79 6.48 7.90
CA ALA A 115 22.49 7.28 9.09
C ALA A 115 21.20 8.11 8.96
N VAL A 116 20.80 8.39 7.72
CA VAL A 116 19.58 9.15 7.40
C VAL A 116 18.66 8.27 6.54
N PRO A 117 17.36 8.20 6.86
CA PRO A 117 16.41 7.50 6.02
C PRO A 117 16.36 8.09 4.60
N GLU A 118 16.41 7.23 3.59
CA GLU A 118 16.35 7.65 2.20
C GLU A 118 14.99 7.30 1.61
N SER A 119 14.30 8.30 1.04
CA SER A 119 13.09 8.06 0.28
C SER A 119 13.41 7.38 -1.05
N ARG A 120 12.66 6.33 -1.39
CA ARG A 120 12.87 5.55 -2.63
C ARG A 120 11.54 5.22 -3.29
N ILE A 121 11.55 5.26 -4.63
CA ILE A 121 10.50 4.69 -5.47
C ILE A 121 11.17 3.68 -6.39
N TYR A 122 10.67 2.44 -6.38
CA TYR A 122 11.07 1.39 -7.31
C TYR A 122 9.91 1.14 -8.26
N ILE A 123 10.20 1.06 -9.55
CA ILE A 123 9.22 0.74 -10.60
C ILE A 123 9.73 -0.50 -11.31
N MET A 124 9.09 -1.62 -11.06
CA MET A 124 9.36 -2.91 -11.67
C MET A 124 8.33 -3.19 -12.74
N SER A 125 8.73 -3.39 -13.99
CA SER A 125 7.78 -3.55 -15.10
C SER A 125 8.31 -4.49 -16.17
N ASN A 126 7.40 -5.19 -16.84
CA ASN A 126 7.71 -5.96 -18.03
C ASN A 126 7.23 -5.28 -19.33
N PHE A 127 6.84 -3.99 -19.28
CA PHE A 127 6.41 -3.25 -20.46
C PHE A 127 6.67 -1.74 -20.43
N ASP A 128 6.82 -1.11 -19.25
CA ASP A 128 6.98 0.36 -19.17
C ASP A 128 8.36 0.86 -19.61
N HIS A 129 9.36 -0.02 -19.69
CA HIS A 129 10.75 0.32 -19.98
C HIS A 129 11.23 -0.20 -21.35
N GLY A 130 10.32 -0.62 -22.22
CA GLY A 130 10.63 -1.18 -23.53
C GLY A 130 9.52 -2.02 -24.10
N PRO A 131 9.80 -2.81 -25.16
CA PRO A 131 8.83 -3.75 -25.69
C PRO A 131 8.38 -4.74 -24.62
N HIS A 132 7.08 -5.03 -24.61
CA HIS A 132 6.53 -6.00 -23.66
C HIS A 132 7.08 -7.42 -23.91
N VAL A 133 7.83 -7.94 -22.93
CA VAL A 133 8.29 -9.33 -22.90
C VAL A 133 7.80 -9.95 -21.59
N PRO A 134 6.83 -10.88 -21.62
CA PRO A 134 6.14 -11.35 -20.43
C PRO A 134 7.02 -11.84 -19.30
N GLY A 135 8.12 -12.52 -19.59
CA GLY A 135 9.06 -13.08 -18.62
C GLY A 135 10.24 -12.16 -18.27
N VAL A 136 10.28 -10.92 -18.79
CA VAL A 136 11.40 -10.01 -18.56
C VAL A 136 10.91 -8.80 -17.81
N PHE A 137 11.23 -8.74 -16.54
CA PHE A 137 11.00 -7.55 -15.71
C PHE A 137 12.30 -6.78 -15.57
N THR A 138 12.18 -5.46 -15.48
CA THR A 138 13.28 -4.56 -15.15
C THR A 138 12.83 -3.58 -14.08
N THR A 139 13.74 -3.28 -13.15
CA THR A 139 13.46 -2.36 -12.05
C THR A 139 14.26 -1.06 -12.20
N ARG A 140 13.53 0.06 -12.18
CA ARG A 140 14.11 1.39 -12.06
C ARG A 140 13.96 1.87 -10.63
N SER A 141 15.06 2.32 -10.02
CA SER A 141 15.07 2.96 -8.70
C SER A 141 15.25 4.46 -8.83
N ILE A 142 14.42 5.22 -8.14
CA ILE A 142 14.46 6.67 -8.11
C ILE A 142 14.56 7.11 -6.66
N GLY A 143 15.47 8.00 -6.36
CA GLY A 143 15.64 8.61 -5.04
C GLY A 143 17.05 9.10 -4.82
N ALA A 144 17.14 10.28 -4.20
CA ALA A 144 18.35 10.82 -3.64
C ALA A 144 17.96 11.71 -2.46
N PRO A 145 18.83 11.86 -1.46
CA PRO A 145 18.58 12.74 -0.32
C PRO A 145 18.23 14.17 -0.77
N GLY A 146 17.24 14.79 -0.13
CA GLY A 146 16.77 16.13 -0.44
C GLY A 146 15.87 16.24 -1.68
N GLN A 147 15.56 15.16 -2.35
CA GLN A 147 14.72 15.18 -3.54
C GLN A 147 13.24 14.99 -3.22
N THR A 148 12.40 15.69 -4.00
CA THR A 148 10.97 15.42 -4.07
C THR A 148 10.72 14.48 -5.24
N LEU A 149 10.22 13.29 -4.92
CA LEU A 149 9.92 12.22 -5.86
C LEU A 149 8.43 12.21 -6.17
N LEU A 150 8.07 12.04 -7.43
CA LEU A 150 6.69 11.80 -7.86
C LEU A 150 6.68 10.95 -9.13
N GLU A 151 6.00 9.83 -9.05
CA GLU A 151 5.82 8.89 -10.15
C GLU A 151 4.36 8.47 -10.28
N THR A 152 3.96 8.19 -11.50
CA THR A 152 2.63 7.69 -11.83
C THR A 152 2.74 6.45 -12.69
N ALA A 153 1.88 5.46 -12.46
CA ALA A 153 1.85 4.22 -13.25
C ALA A 153 0.42 3.85 -13.67
N GLY A 154 0.32 3.08 -14.74
CA GLY A 154 -0.94 2.65 -15.32
C GLY A 154 -1.57 3.70 -16.23
N GLN A 155 -2.77 4.19 -15.93
CA GLN A 155 -3.48 5.21 -16.73
C GLN A 155 -2.98 6.63 -16.44
N SER A 156 -1.68 6.83 -16.37
CA SER A 156 -1.05 8.12 -16.03
C SER A 156 -1.47 9.28 -16.95
N ALA A 157 -1.77 9.00 -18.22
CA ALA A 157 -2.25 9.99 -19.18
C ALA A 157 -3.59 10.65 -18.78
N LEU A 158 -4.34 10.06 -17.82
CA LEU A 158 -5.57 10.65 -17.29
C LEU A 158 -5.33 11.66 -16.18
N ILE A 159 -4.08 11.80 -15.70
CA ILE A 159 -3.71 12.86 -14.77
C ILE A 159 -3.14 14.04 -15.56
N PRO A 160 -3.79 15.22 -15.52
CA PRO A 160 -3.26 16.40 -16.18
C PRO A 160 -1.85 16.77 -15.66
N ALA A 161 -0.98 17.23 -16.53
CA ALA A 161 0.36 17.67 -16.16
C ALA A 161 0.34 18.74 -15.05
N SER A 162 -0.64 19.65 -15.07
CA SER A 162 -0.86 20.65 -14.03
C SER A 162 -1.14 20.03 -12.66
N THR A 163 -1.84 18.89 -12.62
CA THR A 163 -2.08 18.14 -11.37
C THR A 163 -0.80 17.53 -10.85
N VAL A 164 0.02 16.96 -11.74
CA VAL A 164 1.34 16.41 -11.38
C VAL A 164 2.24 17.48 -10.77
N GLU A 165 2.31 18.65 -11.40
CA GLU A 165 3.10 19.78 -10.88
C GLU A 165 2.55 20.31 -9.55
N THR A 166 1.22 20.37 -9.40
CA THR A 166 0.60 20.75 -8.12
C THR A 166 0.96 19.75 -7.01
N LEU A 167 0.87 18.45 -7.28
CA LEU A 167 1.25 17.41 -6.30
C LEU A 167 2.73 17.51 -5.92
N ARG A 168 3.61 17.75 -6.91
CA ARG A 168 5.05 17.97 -6.68
C ARG A 168 5.28 19.17 -5.77
N GLY A 169 4.61 20.28 -6.02
CA GLY A 169 4.67 21.49 -5.18
C GLY A 169 4.15 21.26 -3.76
N LEU A 170 3.04 20.54 -3.62
CA LEU A 170 2.43 20.26 -2.30
C LEU A 170 3.33 19.36 -1.44
N ILE A 171 3.95 18.32 -2.01
CA ILE A 171 4.85 17.46 -1.23
C ILE A 171 6.17 18.16 -0.91
N ALA A 172 6.70 18.96 -1.83
CA ALA A 172 7.88 19.78 -1.58
C ALA A 172 7.64 20.81 -0.46
N ALA A 173 6.44 21.40 -0.40
CA ALA A 173 6.03 22.31 0.66
C ALA A 173 5.73 21.64 2.00
N ALA A 174 6.00 20.35 2.15
CA ALA A 174 5.75 19.53 3.36
C ALA A 174 4.31 19.68 3.92
N ARG A 175 3.32 19.77 3.02
CA ARG A 175 1.90 19.81 3.42
C ARG A 175 1.51 18.55 4.19
N SER A 176 0.43 18.63 4.95
CA SER A 176 -0.10 17.48 5.70
C SER A 176 -0.22 16.23 4.81
N PRO A 177 0.39 15.10 5.18
CA PRO A 177 0.28 13.86 4.39
C PRO A 177 -1.16 13.44 4.11
N THR A 178 -2.06 13.68 5.06
CA THR A 178 -3.48 13.40 4.90
C THR A 178 -4.11 14.30 3.82
N GLU A 179 -3.76 15.58 3.77
CA GLU A 179 -4.23 16.49 2.71
C GLU A 179 -3.72 16.06 1.34
N LEU A 180 -2.45 15.63 1.25
CA LEU A 180 -1.87 15.11 0.01
C LEU A 180 -2.61 13.87 -0.49
N VAL A 181 -2.85 12.89 0.38
CA VAL A 181 -3.65 11.72 0.03
C VAL A 181 -5.04 12.14 -0.44
N ARG A 182 -5.69 13.04 0.26
CA ARG A 182 -7.01 13.56 -0.10
C ARG A 182 -7.02 14.22 -1.47
N TYR A 183 -6.08 15.08 -1.72
CA TYR A 183 -5.96 15.74 -3.01
C TYR A 183 -5.75 14.72 -4.13
N THR A 184 -4.84 13.76 -3.94
CA THR A 184 -4.56 12.69 -4.89
C THR A 184 -5.80 11.85 -5.17
N VAL A 185 -6.50 11.40 -4.12
CA VAL A 185 -7.73 10.60 -4.25
C VAL A 185 -8.80 11.32 -5.07
N ARG A 186 -9.02 12.63 -4.83
CA ARG A 186 -9.97 13.41 -5.64
C ARG A 186 -9.61 13.39 -7.12
N HIS A 187 -8.34 13.49 -7.46
CA HIS A 187 -7.88 13.44 -8.85
C HIS A 187 -8.06 12.05 -9.47
N LEU A 188 -7.77 10.97 -8.71
CA LEU A 188 -8.05 9.62 -9.17
C LEU A 188 -9.54 9.40 -9.41
N GLN A 189 -10.40 9.85 -8.48
CA GLN A 189 -11.85 9.76 -8.62
C GLN A 189 -12.39 10.58 -9.81
N ASN A 190 -11.83 11.76 -10.05
CA ASN A 190 -12.18 12.57 -11.21
C ASN A 190 -11.72 11.89 -12.51
N ALA A 191 -10.51 11.31 -12.53
CA ALA A 191 -10.02 10.53 -13.67
C ALA A 191 -10.92 9.31 -13.95
N ALA A 192 -11.40 8.62 -12.89
CA ALA A 192 -12.32 7.50 -13.04
C ALA A 192 -13.65 7.89 -13.72
N LYS A 193 -14.15 9.11 -13.45
CA LYS A 193 -15.38 9.64 -14.05
C LYS A 193 -15.21 10.17 -15.47
N HIS A 194 -13.96 10.33 -15.93
CA HIS A 194 -13.71 10.85 -17.26
C HIS A 194 -14.13 9.85 -18.33
N ALA A 195 -14.80 10.32 -19.38
CA ALA A 195 -15.32 9.46 -20.46
C ALA A 195 -14.24 8.61 -21.13
N THR A 196 -13.01 9.08 -21.18
CA THR A 196 -11.86 8.35 -21.76
C THR A 196 -11.32 7.26 -20.84
N SER A 197 -11.68 7.24 -19.57
CA SER A 197 -11.27 6.16 -18.65
C SER A 197 -11.90 4.83 -19.03
N LEU A 198 -13.05 4.84 -19.70
CA LEU A 198 -13.81 3.65 -20.13
C LEU A 198 -13.97 2.63 -18.98
N ASN A 199 -14.21 3.09 -17.77
CA ASN A 199 -14.26 2.28 -16.53
C ASN A 199 -12.95 1.55 -16.18
N LYS A 200 -11.81 1.98 -16.72
CA LYS A 200 -10.52 1.34 -16.46
C LYS A 200 -9.93 1.67 -15.09
N ILE A 201 -10.46 2.68 -14.42
CA ILE A 201 -10.04 3.13 -13.09
C ILE A 201 -11.24 3.07 -12.17
N GLY A 202 -11.05 2.53 -10.96
CA GLY A 202 -12.07 2.53 -9.92
C GLY A 202 -12.15 3.86 -9.18
N GLU A 203 -13.35 4.23 -8.71
CA GLU A 203 -13.53 5.41 -7.86
C GLU A 203 -13.10 5.17 -6.40
N ARG A 204 -12.92 3.93 -6.00
CA ARG A 204 -12.45 3.54 -4.67
C ARG A 204 -10.95 3.46 -4.66
N CYS A 205 -10.33 4.02 -3.62
CA CYS A 205 -8.89 4.15 -3.52
C CYS A 205 -8.36 3.69 -2.17
N THR A 206 -7.15 3.14 -2.18
CA THR A 206 -6.35 2.93 -0.97
C THR A 206 -5.17 3.89 -1.00
N GLY A 207 -4.96 4.62 0.10
CA GLY A 207 -3.79 5.45 0.32
C GLY A 207 -2.92 4.89 1.44
N VAL A 208 -1.60 4.96 1.29
CA VAL A 208 -0.63 4.59 2.32
C VAL A 208 0.28 5.77 2.60
N ILE A 209 0.52 6.05 3.87
CA ILE A 209 1.40 7.10 4.37
C ILE A 209 2.48 6.44 5.21
N ILE A 210 3.75 6.63 4.84
CA ILE A 210 4.92 6.18 5.59
C ILE A 210 5.72 7.41 5.98
N ARG A 211 6.04 7.57 7.25
CA ARG A 211 6.92 8.63 7.74
C ARG A 211 8.35 8.11 7.83
N SER A 212 9.34 9.01 7.65
CA SER A 212 10.75 8.65 7.63
C SER A 212 11.26 8.07 8.96
N ALA A 213 10.69 8.47 10.10
CA ALA A 213 11.13 7.95 11.39
C ALA A 213 10.88 6.44 11.49
N VAL A 214 11.91 5.67 11.85
CA VAL A 214 11.88 4.20 11.94
C VAL A 214 10.75 3.67 12.82
N ASN A 215 10.43 4.37 13.91
CA ASN A 215 9.38 3.98 14.85
C ASN A 215 8.02 4.61 14.54
N SER A 216 7.87 5.27 13.41
CA SER A 216 6.59 5.85 13.03
C SER A 216 5.61 4.78 12.56
N SER A 217 4.33 5.02 12.81
CA SER A 217 3.27 4.18 12.27
C SER A 217 3.11 4.37 10.75
N ILE A 218 2.79 3.30 10.05
CA ILE A 218 2.25 3.38 8.69
C ILE A 218 0.75 3.61 8.81
N THR A 219 0.27 4.64 8.14
CA THR A 219 -1.16 4.95 8.10
C THR A 219 -1.71 4.54 6.75
N THR A 220 -2.77 3.74 6.75
CA THR A 220 -3.49 3.39 5.52
C THR A 220 -4.88 4.00 5.56
N THR A 221 -5.36 4.45 4.40
CA THR A 221 -6.66 5.10 4.27
C THR A 221 -7.44 4.42 3.14
N TYR A 222 -8.71 4.17 3.38
CA TYR A 222 -9.64 3.69 2.38
C TYR A 222 -10.64 4.79 2.03
N HIS A 223 -10.80 5.06 0.75
CA HIS A 223 -11.66 6.11 0.24
C HIS A 223 -12.69 5.54 -0.73
N THR A 224 -13.95 5.93 -0.54
CA THR A 224 -15.07 5.55 -1.38
C THR A 224 -15.99 6.74 -1.63
N PRO A 225 -16.59 6.87 -2.82
CA PRO A 225 -17.53 7.94 -3.12
C PRO A 225 -18.90 7.76 -2.45
N ARG A 226 -19.18 6.57 -1.91
CA ARG A 226 -20.46 6.24 -1.26
C ARG A 226 -20.22 5.86 0.19
N ASN A 227 -21.25 6.04 1.03
CA ASN A 227 -21.22 5.49 2.38
C ASN A 227 -21.05 3.98 2.33
N ALA A 228 -19.87 3.49 2.67
CA ALA A 228 -19.59 2.07 2.76
C ALA A 228 -19.68 1.65 4.23
N ASN A 229 -20.37 0.55 4.49
CA ASN A 229 -20.39 -0.08 5.81
C ASN A 229 -19.13 -0.93 6.03
N ARG A 230 -18.24 -0.96 5.04
CA ARG A 230 -17.05 -1.83 4.97
C ARG A 230 -15.82 -1.00 4.67
N ALA A 231 -14.72 -1.35 5.30
CA ALA A 231 -13.42 -0.75 5.06
C ALA A 231 -12.43 -1.85 4.66
N TYR A 232 -11.62 -1.57 3.66
CA TYR A 232 -10.63 -2.52 3.14
C TYR A 232 -9.23 -2.00 3.41
N GLY A 233 -8.38 -2.85 3.95
CA GLY A 233 -6.97 -2.57 4.17
C GLY A 233 -6.07 -3.17 3.09
N PRO A 234 -4.77 -2.80 3.09
CA PRO A 234 -3.76 -3.44 2.26
C PRO A 234 -3.40 -4.83 2.81
N ASN A 235 -2.70 -5.63 2.01
CA ASN A 235 -1.92 -6.73 2.55
C ASN A 235 -0.77 -6.16 3.38
N VAL A 236 -0.37 -6.86 4.44
CA VAL A 236 0.78 -6.47 5.25
C VAL A 236 1.75 -7.64 5.29
N VAL A 237 2.95 -7.41 4.78
CA VAL A 237 4.04 -8.38 4.78
C VAL A 237 5.14 -7.86 5.67
N CYS A 238 5.70 -8.74 6.47
CA CYS A 238 6.81 -8.41 7.32
C CYS A 238 7.72 -9.64 7.43
N ALA A 239 9.01 -9.42 7.59
CA ALA A 239 10.06 -10.45 7.56
C ALA A 239 9.81 -11.66 8.48
N GLN A 240 8.79 -11.64 9.30
CA GLN A 240 8.42 -12.74 10.22
C GLN A 240 6.93 -13.12 10.17
N SER A 241 6.10 -12.42 9.38
CA SER A 241 4.66 -12.74 9.28
C SER A 241 4.00 -12.04 8.09
N MET A 242 3.05 -12.71 7.47
CA MET A 242 2.12 -12.13 6.51
C MET A 242 0.76 -11.93 7.16
N ILE A 243 0.19 -10.73 7.03
CA ILE A 243 -1.18 -10.43 7.43
C ILE A 243 -1.93 -9.96 6.20
N SER A 244 -2.89 -10.72 5.72
CA SER A 244 -3.78 -10.29 4.64
C SER A 244 -4.97 -9.55 5.23
N LEU A 245 -5.05 -8.25 4.93
CA LEU A 245 -6.20 -7.40 5.22
C LEU A 245 -6.97 -7.06 3.94
N GLY A 246 -6.63 -7.70 2.83
CA GLY A 246 -7.25 -7.48 1.53
C GLY A 246 -8.69 -7.96 1.46
N SER A 247 -9.09 -8.86 2.35
CA SER A 247 -10.47 -9.25 2.56
C SER A 247 -11.23 -8.19 3.35
N GLU A 248 -12.52 -8.23 3.26
CA GLU A 248 -13.44 -7.39 3.99
C GLU A 248 -13.10 -7.37 5.48
N VAL A 249 -12.70 -6.20 5.98
CA VAL A 249 -12.54 -5.98 7.42
C VAL A 249 -13.92 -5.73 8.00
N MET A 250 -14.64 -6.80 8.33
CA MET A 250 -15.70 -6.71 9.30
C MET A 250 -15.08 -6.50 10.68
N ALA A 251 -15.61 -5.59 11.48
CA ALA A 251 -15.12 -5.28 12.82
C ALA A 251 -14.97 -6.51 13.76
N SER A 252 -15.42 -7.67 13.34
CA SER A 252 -15.44 -8.94 14.07
C SER A 252 -14.51 -10.02 13.53
N SER A 253 -13.81 -9.85 12.41
CA SER A 253 -13.15 -10.96 11.71
C SER A 253 -11.71 -10.77 11.25
N ILE A 254 -10.94 -9.90 11.89
CA ILE A 254 -9.50 -9.89 11.65
C ILE A 254 -8.87 -11.04 12.42
N LEU A 255 -8.57 -12.11 11.71
CA LEU A 255 -8.07 -13.38 12.27
C LEU A 255 -6.54 -13.41 12.33
N ALA A 256 -5.92 -12.51 13.06
CA ALA A 256 -4.49 -12.57 13.25
C ALA A 256 -4.08 -12.49 14.73
N GLY A 257 -4.46 -13.47 15.50
CA GLY A 257 -4.08 -13.59 16.90
C GLY A 257 -5.22 -13.35 17.90
N PRO A 258 -5.02 -13.63 19.18
CA PRO A 258 -6.05 -13.44 20.19
C PRO A 258 -6.41 -11.96 20.35
N GLU A 259 -7.70 -11.67 20.33
CA GLU A 259 -8.24 -10.35 20.63
C GLU A 259 -7.75 -9.87 22.02
N ILE A 260 -7.20 -8.66 22.09
CA ILE A 260 -6.85 -8.04 23.36
C ILE A 260 -8.14 -7.57 24.02
N ARG A 261 -8.52 -8.24 25.11
CA ARG A 261 -9.71 -7.91 25.88
C ARG A 261 -9.49 -6.64 26.70
N LYS A 262 -10.57 -5.93 27.01
CA LYS A 262 -10.53 -4.69 27.80
C LYS A 262 -9.76 -4.81 29.12
N LYS A 263 -9.76 -6.00 29.73
CA LYS A 263 -9.10 -6.29 31.01
C LYS A 263 -7.67 -6.82 30.91
N ASP A 264 -7.20 -7.16 29.70
CA ASP A 264 -5.84 -7.66 29.49
C ASP A 264 -4.83 -6.55 29.76
N LEU A 265 -3.61 -6.93 30.12
CA LEU A 265 -2.51 -5.98 30.25
C LEU A 265 -2.24 -5.31 28.89
N CYS A 266 -2.01 -4.01 28.92
CA CYS A 266 -1.73 -3.27 27.72
C CYS A 266 -0.43 -3.73 27.07
N TRP A 267 -0.43 -3.91 25.78
CA TRP A 267 0.71 -4.34 24.97
C TRP A 267 1.92 -3.40 25.03
N CYS A 268 1.75 -2.15 25.46
CA CYS A 268 2.82 -1.18 25.57
C CYS A 268 3.76 -1.39 26.76
N GLY A 269 3.56 -2.45 27.55
CA GLY A 269 4.41 -2.75 28.70
C GLY A 269 4.17 -1.86 29.94
N SER A 270 3.17 -0.97 29.91
CA SER A 270 2.87 -0.06 31.04
C SER A 270 2.35 -0.76 32.31
N GLY A 271 2.08 -2.07 32.27
CA GLY A 271 1.45 -2.80 33.37
C GLY A 271 -0.02 -2.44 33.63
N THR A 272 -0.58 -1.51 32.86
CA THR A 272 -1.96 -1.04 33.00
C THR A 272 -2.89 -1.85 32.12
N GLN A 273 -4.14 -2.06 32.53
CA GLN A 273 -5.12 -2.74 31.69
C GLN A 273 -5.39 -1.95 30.40
N PHE A 274 -5.58 -2.66 29.28
CA PHE A 274 -5.78 -2.08 27.97
C PHE A 274 -6.89 -0.99 27.95
N LYS A 275 -8.03 -1.21 28.61
CA LYS A 275 -9.13 -0.23 28.70
C LYS A 275 -8.72 1.11 29.35
N HIS A 276 -7.72 1.11 30.22
CA HIS A 276 -7.26 2.30 30.93
C HIS A 276 -6.04 2.96 30.29
N CYS A 277 -5.42 2.27 29.31
CA CYS A 277 -4.24 2.74 28.60
C CYS A 277 -4.61 3.12 27.14
N HIS A 278 -4.35 2.24 26.19
CA HIS A 278 -4.45 2.56 24.76
C HIS A 278 -5.90 2.56 24.22
N MET A 279 -6.81 1.79 24.81
CA MET A 279 -8.20 1.78 24.36
C MET A 279 -8.89 3.16 24.50
N ARG A 280 -8.60 3.90 25.58
CA ARG A 280 -9.10 5.27 25.77
C ARG A 280 -8.48 6.27 24.80
N LYS A 281 -7.21 6.07 24.46
CA LYS A 281 -6.43 7.01 23.64
C LYS A 281 -6.78 6.91 22.15
N TYR A 282 -7.14 5.71 21.69
CA TYR A 282 -7.21 5.44 20.25
C TYR A 282 -8.56 4.93 19.74
N GLY A 283 -9.51 4.51 20.57
CA GLY A 283 -10.82 3.99 20.17
C GLY A 283 -10.76 3.13 18.90
N GLY A 284 -10.66 1.80 19.01
CA GLY A 284 -10.50 0.93 17.84
C GLY A 284 -10.33 -0.55 18.19
N ILE A 285 -10.19 -1.39 17.20
CA ILE A 285 -9.92 -2.83 17.36
C ILE A 285 -8.41 -3.02 17.36
N TYR A 286 -7.90 -3.76 18.34
CA TYR A 286 -6.49 -4.03 18.54
C TYR A 286 -6.23 -5.52 18.49
N MET A 287 -5.20 -5.90 17.76
CA MET A 287 -4.81 -7.29 17.57
C MET A 287 -3.34 -7.47 17.87
N ARG A 288 -3.03 -8.59 18.54
CA ARG A 288 -1.66 -9.01 18.82
C ARG A 288 -1.37 -10.27 18.03
N HIS A 289 -0.35 -10.24 17.21
CA HIS A 289 0.11 -11.43 16.51
C HIS A 289 0.97 -12.30 17.44
N SER A 290 0.60 -13.56 17.65
CA SER A 290 1.23 -14.46 18.62
C SER A 290 2.65 -14.90 18.23
N ALA A 291 3.01 -14.81 16.94
CA ALA A 291 4.32 -15.22 16.42
C ALA A 291 5.42 -14.16 16.64
N TRP A 292 5.10 -12.98 17.12
CA TRP A 292 6.05 -11.90 17.30
C TRP A 292 6.59 -11.89 18.71
N LYS A 293 7.91 -11.93 18.88
CA LYS A 293 8.56 -11.64 20.15
C LYS A 293 8.30 -10.19 20.59
N ARG A 294 7.95 -9.29 19.64
CA ARG A 294 7.49 -7.92 19.87
C ARG A 294 6.19 -7.70 19.07
N PRO A 295 5.15 -7.12 19.65
CA PRO A 295 3.85 -7.01 19.01
C PRO A 295 3.85 -6.06 17.81
N LEU A 296 3.41 -6.53 16.65
CA LEU A 296 2.85 -5.64 15.64
C LEU A 296 1.48 -5.21 16.13
N VAL A 297 1.29 -3.95 16.36
CA VAL A 297 -0.01 -3.44 16.76
C VAL A 297 -0.69 -2.86 15.54
N LEU A 298 -1.74 -3.55 15.11
CA LEU A 298 -2.65 -3.03 14.10
C LEU A 298 -3.70 -2.17 14.80
N ILE A 299 -3.60 -0.85 14.65
CA ILE A 299 -4.61 0.08 15.15
C ILE A 299 -5.57 0.38 14.01
N ILE A 300 -6.78 -0.17 14.08
CA ILE A 300 -7.84 0.15 13.14
C ILE A 300 -8.67 1.27 13.76
N ARG A 301 -8.59 2.46 13.18
CA ARG A 301 -9.46 3.57 13.49
C ARG A 301 -10.46 3.76 12.37
N THR A 302 -11.73 3.69 12.71
CA THR A 302 -12.79 4.23 11.86
C THR A 302 -13.01 5.67 12.28
N GLN A 303 -12.48 6.63 11.54
CA GLN A 303 -12.86 8.04 11.70
C GLN A 303 -13.81 8.43 10.58
N ARG A 304 -15.05 8.77 10.94
CA ARG A 304 -15.89 9.61 10.09
C ARG A 304 -15.37 11.04 10.24
N GLU A 305 -14.75 11.57 9.20
CA GLU A 305 -14.43 12.99 9.14
C GLU A 305 -15.61 13.70 8.46
N GLU A 306 -16.15 14.73 9.12
CA GLU A 306 -17.20 15.58 8.56
C GLU A 306 -16.75 16.20 7.24
N GLY A 307 -17.59 16.10 6.20
CA GLY A 307 -17.35 16.66 4.87
C GLY A 307 -16.63 15.74 3.88
N TRP A 308 -16.45 14.46 4.22
CA TRP A 308 -15.83 13.45 3.35
C TRP A 308 -16.83 12.38 2.90
N PRO A 309 -16.74 11.93 1.63
CA PRO A 309 -17.27 10.62 1.30
C PRO A 309 -16.52 9.62 2.16
N SER A 310 -17.23 8.84 2.94
CA SER A 310 -16.78 7.95 4.01
C SER A 310 -15.36 7.39 3.80
N GLY A 311 -14.41 7.82 4.63
CA GLY A 311 -13.04 7.30 4.66
C GLY A 311 -12.80 6.55 5.96
N HIS A 312 -12.07 5.42 5.87
CA HIS A 312 -11.62 4.67 7.03
C HIS A 312 -10.09 4.76 7.09
N VAL A 313 -9.56 5.10 8.25
CA VAL A 313 -8.12 5.23 8.49
C VAL A 313 -7.65 4.00 9.25
N PHE A 314 -6.69 3.27 8.68
CA PHE A 314 -6.01 2.17 9.34
C PHE A 314 -4.59 2.63 9.72
N THR A 315 -4.18 2.39 10.92
CA THR A 315 -2.81 2.67 11.36
C THR A 315 -2.14 1.36 11.73
N VAL A 316 -1.09 1.00 11.00
CA VAL A 316 -0.22 -0.12 11.34
C VAL A 316 0.97 0.45 12.07
N GLN A 317 1.16 0.07 13.33
CA GLN A 317 2.30 0.48 14.12
C GLN A 317 3.20 -0.72 14.37
N SER A 318 4.45 -0.69 13.88
CA SER A 318 5.45 -1.67 14.27
C SER A 318 5.93 -1.36 15.67
N GLY A 319 5.86 -2.32 16.60
CA GLY A 319 6.39 -2.19 17.95
C GLY A 319 7.91 -2.39 18.00
N TYR A 320 8.68 -1.54 17.31
CA TYR A 320 10.11 -1.42 17.59
C TYR A 320 10.26 -0.33 18.66
N GLU A 321 10.59 -0.74 19.88
CA GLU A 321 11.31 0.07 20.84
C GLU A 321 12.80 -0.11 20.65
#